data_0bdd136ecbc4b03992f0b705cb99e791
#
_entry.id   0bdd136ecbc4b03992f0b705cb99e791
#
_cell.length_a   1.000
_cell.length_b   1.000
_cell.length_c   1.000
_cell.angle_alpha   90.00
_cell.angle_beta   90.00
_cell.angle_gamma   90.00
#
_symmetry.space_group_name_H-M   'P 1'
#
loop_
_entity.id
_entity.type
_entity.pdbx_description
1 polymer ?
#
loop_
_entity_poly.entity_id
_entity_poly.type
_entity_poly.pdbx_seq_one_letter_code
_entity_poly.pdbx_strand_id
1 'polypeptide(L)'
;MRGSQVPRILVVEDELMIVLMLESLLLEAGFEVADVATKVEAALAFVEAGAFDVAILDANLAGVSSAPVAAALTARSIPFLVVSGYATAQQNGAFAAGLNVQKPFQTETLIEALRSILSASATE
;
A
#
# COMPACT_ATOMS: atom_id res chain seq x y z
N MET A 1 -20.98 -0.89 -3.43
CA MET A 1 -20.17 -1.47 -2.35
C MET A 1 -19.70 -2.85 -2.74
N ARG A 2 -18.48 -3.17 -2.38
CA ARG A 2 -17.90 -4.44 -2.79
C ARG A 2 -18.28 -5.61 -1.87
N GLY A 3 -18.76 -5.32 -0.71
CA GLY A 3 -19.35 -6.24 0.25
C GLY A 3 -18.71 -7.61 0.37
N SER A 4 -19.11 -8.52 -0.48
CA SER A 4 -18.66 -9.91 -0.43
C SER A 4 -17.39 -10.16 -1.24
N GLN A 5 -16.90 -9.16 -1.94
CA GLN A 5 -15.73 -9.36 -2.79
C GLN A 5 -14.45 -9.29 -1.98
N VAL A 6 -13.45 -10.00 -2.51
CA VAL A 6 -12.12 -9.99 -1.92
C VAL A 6 -11.51 -8.60 -2.10
N PRO A 7 -10.90 -8.02 -1.05
CA PRO A 7 -10.23 -6.73 -1.19
C PRO A 7 -9.09 -6.81 -2.19
N ARG A 8 -8.96 -5.78 -3.01
CA ARG A 8 -7.94 -5.69 -4.04
C ARG A 8 -6.87 -4.70 -3.61
N ILE A 9 -5.62 -5.11 -3.77
CA ILE A 9 -4.48 -4.38 -3.23
C ILE A 9 -3.61 -3.90 -4.39
N LEU A 10 -3.28 -2.61 -4.38
CA LEU A 10 -2.24 -2.07 -5.24
C LEU A 10 -0.91 -2.17 -4.51
N VAL A 11 0.08 -2.83 -5.10
CA VAL A 11 1.40 -2.96 -4.51
C VAL A 11 2.35 -2.01 -5.24
N VAL A 12 2.99 -1.11 -4.50
CA VAL A 12 3.95 -0.16 -5.06
C VAL A 12 5.30 -0.47 -4.42
N GLU A 13 6.16 -1.16 -5.18
CA GLU A 13 7.41 -1.70 -4.67
C GLU A 13 8.34 -2.00 -5.85
N ASP A 14 9.60 -1.58 -5.75
CA ASP A 14 10.54 -1.76 -6.85
C ASP A 14 11.38 -3.04 -6.76
N GLU A 15 11.47 -3.66 -5.59
CA GLU A 15 12.24 -4.87 -5.43
C GLU A 15 11.41 -6.10 -5.76
N LEU A 16 11.80 -6.82 -6.81
CA LEU A 16 11.02 -7.95 -7.28
C LEU A 16 10.83 -9.01 -6.21
N MET A 17 11.88 -9.28 -5.41
CA MET A 17 11.75 -10.30 -4.37
C MET A 17 10.68 -9.93 -3.34
N ILE A 18 10.59 -8.65 -3.01
CA ILE A 18 9.58 -8.21 -2.06
C ILE A 18 8.21 -8.27 -2.70
N VAL A 19 8.08 -7.91 -3.98
CA VAL A 19 6.82 -8.03 -4.69
C VAL A 19 6.32 -9.47 -4.65
N LEU A 20 7.20 -10.43 -4.96
CA LEU A 20 6.79 -11.82 -4.98
C LEU A 20 6.37 -12.30 -3.59
N MET A 21 7.10 -11.88 -2.57
CA MET A 21 6.76 -12.21 -1.19
C MET A 21 5.39 -11.64 -0.83
N LEU A 22 5.15 -10.38 -1.17
CA LEU A 22 3.88 -9.74 -0.87
C LEU A 22 2.73 -10.41 -1.60
N GLU A 23 2.93 -10.75 -2.88
CA GLU A 23 1.87 -11.42 -3.62
C GLU A 23 1.49 -12.73 -2.96
N SER A 24 2.48 -13.49 -2.52
CA SER A 24 2.23 -14.79 -1.90
C SER A 24 1.48 -14.64 -0.58
N LEU A 25 1.98 -13.76 0.28
CA LEU A 25 1.36 -13.64 1.61
C LEU A 25 -0.02 -12.98 1.55
N LEU A 26 -0.22 -12.08 0.61
CA LEU A 26 -1.54 -11.46 0.46
C LEU A 26 -2.57 -12.47 -0.04
N LEU A 27 -2.18 -13.28 -1.00
CA LEU A 27 -3.07 -14.32 -1.52
C LEU A 27 -3.44 -15.30 -0.41
N GLU A 28 -2.47 -15.72 0.39
CA GLU A 28 -2.74 -16.63 1.49
C GLU A 28 -3.68 -16.03 2.53
N ALA A 29 -3.61 -14.72 2.71
CA ALA A 29 -4.44 -14.04 3.71
C ALA A 29 -5.84 -13.72 3.18
N GLY A 30 -6.14 -14.05 1.94
CA GLY A 30 -7.46 -13.85 1.38
C GLY A 30 -7.63 -12.54 0.62
N PHE A 31 -6.53 -11.91 0.25
CA PHE A 31 -6.57 -10.69 -0.55
C PHE A 31 -6.22 -10.98 -1.99
N GLU A 32 -6.47 -10.01 -2.86
CA GLU A 32 -6.14 -10.10 -4.27
C GLU A 32 -5.21 -8.94 -4.62
N VAL A 33 -4.13 -9.22 -5.37
CA VAL A 33 -3.26 -8.15 -5.86
C VAL A 33 -3.85 -7.64 -7.17
N ALA A 34 -4.26 -6.37 -7.14
CA ALA A 34 -4.88 -5.75 -8.30
C ALA A 34 -3.84 -5.42 -9.36
N ASP A 35 -2.76 -4.77 -8.94
CA ASP A 35 -1.69 -4.36 -9.82
C ASP A 35 -0.42 -4.16 -9.02
N VAL A 36 0.70 -4.16 -9.72
CA VAL A 36 2.01 -3.89 -9.13
C VAL A 36 2.65 -2.74 -9.91
N ALA A 37 3.08 -1.72 -9.18
CA ALA A 37 3.80 -0.60 -9.77
C ALA A 37 5.19 -0.55 -9.18
N THR A 38 6.20 -0.43 -10.03
CA THR A 38 7.58 -0.35 -9.59
C THR A 38 8.14 1.06 -9.67
N LYS A 39 7.37 1.99 -10.23
CA LYS A 39 7.78 3.37 -10.39
C LYS A 39 6.63 4.29 -10.03
N VAL A 40 6.98 5.53 -9.68
CA VAL A 40 5.99 6.52 -9.28
C VAL A 40 4.96 6.75 -10.39
N GLU A 41 5.42 6.89 -11.63
CA GLU A 41 4.51 7.18 -12.74
C GLU A 41 3.46 6.09 -12.93
N ALA A 42 3.90 4.84 -12.86
CA ALA A 42 2.96 3.72 -13.01
C ALA A 42 1.97 3.70 -11.84
N ALA A 43 2.48 3.95 -10.64
CA ALA A 43 1.62 3.96 -9.46
C ALA A 43 0.56 5.05 -9.56
N LEU A 44 0.95 6.23 -10.02
CA LEU A 44 -0.01 7.33 -10.17
C LEU A 44 -1.10 6.99 -11.19
N ALA A 45 -0.73 6.31 -12.27
CA ALA A 45 -1.71 5.89 -13.25
C ALA A 45 -2.72 4.91 -12.66
N PHE A 46 -2.25 3.96 -11.84
CA PHE A 46 -3.15 3.01 -11.19
C PHE A 46 -4.05 3.71 -10.16
N VAL A 47 -3.52 4.69 -9.45
CA VAL A 47 -4.32 5.45 -8.50
C VAL A 47 -5.43 6.19 -9.23
N GLU A 48 -5.11 6.77 -10.37
CA GLU A 48 -6.10 7.49 -11.15
C GLU A 48 -7.19 6.57 -11.65
N ALA A 49 -6.84 5.36 -12.06
CA ALA A 49 -7.81 4.38 -12.49
C ALA A 49 -8.70 3.89 -11.34
N GLY A 50 -8.16 3.84 -10.14
CA GLY A 50 -8.94 3.56 -8.94
C GLY A 50 -9.52 2.17 -8.81
N ALA A 51 -8.92 1.17 -9.47
CA ALA A 51 -9.48 -0.18 -9.52
C ALA A 51 -8.93 -1.07 -8.40
N PHE A 52 -8.82 -0.53 -7.19
CA PHE A 52 -8.33 -1.27 -6.03
C PHE A 52 -8.91 -0.64 -4.77
N ASP A 53 -8.76 -1.34 -3.65
CA ASP A 53 -9.37 -0.93 -2.39
C ASP A 53 -8.38 -0.31 -1.42
N VAL A 54 -7.13 -0.76 -1.45
CA VAL A 54 -6.10 -0.29 -0.54
C VAL A 54 -4.75 -0.45 -1.23
N ALA A 55 -3.77 0.36 -0.85
CA ALA A 55 -2.43 0.27 -1.41
C ALA A 55 -1.41 -0.06 -0.34
N ILE A 56 -0.39 -0.83 -0.73
CA ILE A 56 0.82 -1.01 0.06
C ILE A 56 1.92 -0.25 -0.68
N LEU A 57 2.51 0.71 0.00
CA LEU A 57 3.39 1.68 -0.63
C LEU A 57 4.76 1.67 0.04
N ASP A 58 5.79 1.29 -0.71
CA ASP A 58 7.16 1.49 -0.24
C ASP A 58 7.46 2.98 -0.30
N ALA A 59 8.00 3.52 0.79
CA ALA A 59 8.29 4.95 0.87
C ALA A 59 9.36 5.38 -0.11
N ASN A 60 10.24 4.46 -0.50
CA ASN A 60 11.37 4.77 -1.38
C ASN A 60 11.45 3.75 -2.49
N LEU A 61 11.32 4.22 -3.75
CA LEU A 61 11.37 3.38 -4.92
C LEU A 61 12.70 3.60 -5.64
N ALA A 62 13.71 2.81 -5.25
CA ALA A 62 15.05 2.88 -5.84
C ALA A 62 15.61 4.31 -5.80
N GLY A 63 15.51 4.95 -4.65
CA GLY A 63 16.04 6.30 -4.46
C GLY A 63 15.04 7.40 -4.76
N VAL A 64 13.86 7.06 -5.25
CA VAL A 64 12.83 8.05 -5.58
C VAL A 64 11.73 7.97 -4.53
N SER A 65 11.41 9.09 -3.91
CA SER A 65 10.34 9.12 -2.89
C SER A 65 9.00 8.84 -3.54
N SER A 66 8.20 8.03 -2.88
CA SER A 66 6.84 7.75 -3.32
C SER A 66 5.82 8.71 -2.70
N ALA A 67 6.28 9.80 -2.11
CA ALA A 67 5.38 10.81 -1.52
C ALA A 67 4.30 11.28 -2.49
N PRO A 68 4.57 11.49 -3.78
CA PRO A 68 3.49 11.89 -4.69
C PRO A 68 2.37 10.86 -4.78
N VAL A 69 2.71 9.58 -4.67
CA VAL A 69 1.69 8.53 -4.68
C VAL A 69 0.84 8.61 -3.43
N ALA A 70 1.50 8.80 -2.27
CA ALA A 70 0.78 8.95 -1.02
C ALA A 70 -0.17 10.14 -1.06
N ALA A 71 0.28 11.25 -1.63
CA ALA A 71 -0.57 12.45 -1.76
C ALA A 71 -1.77 12.18 -2.65
N ALA A 72 -1.57 11.45 -3.74
CA ALA A 72 -2.66 11.12 -4.65
C ALA A 72 -3.68 10.20 -3.99
N LEU A 73 -3.20 9.23 -3.22
CA LEU A 73 -4.08 8.33 -2.49
C LEU A 73 -4.92 9.08 -1.46
N THR A 74 -4.27 9.98 -0.74
CA THR A 74 -4.95 10.80 0.26
C THR A 74 -6.02 11.66 -0.39
N ALA A 75 -5.71 12.27 -1.53
CA ALA A 75 -6.64 13.13 -2.24
C ALA A 75 -7.90 12.39 -2.68
N ARG A 76 -7.78 11.08 -2.89
CA ARG A 76 -8.91 10.25 -3.32
C ARG A 76 -9.52 9.46 -2.17
N SER A 77 -9.06 9.69 -0.96
CA SER A 77 -9.54 8.99 0.24
C SER A 77 -9.36 7.49 0.12
N ILE A 78 -8.28 7.05 -0.51
CA ILE A 78 -7.94 5.62 -0.61
C ILE A 78 -6.98 5.29 0.52
N PRO A 79 -7.30 4.33 1.37
CA PRO A 79 -6.42 3.96 2.47
C PRO A 79 -5.15 3.28 1.97
N PHE A 80 -4.06 3.44 2.71
CA PHE A 80 -2.80 2.83 2.31
C PHE A 80 -1.91 2.55 3.52
N LEU A 81 -1.06 1.54 3.35
CA LEU A 81 0.05 1.28 4.26
C LEU A 81 1.31 1.87 3.66
N VAL A 82 2.17 2.41 4.52
CA VAL A 82 3.51 2.84 4.10
C VAL A 82 4.51 1.89 4.73
N VAL A 83 5.30 1.22 3.90
CA VAL A 83 6.37 0.34 4.36
C VAL A 83 7.68 1.09 4.18
N SER A 84 8.45 1.24 5.24
CA SER A 84 9.66 2.06 5.16
C SER A 84 10.71 1.61 6.16
N GLY A 85 11.96 1.96 5.89
CA GLY A 85 12.98 1.90 6.90
C GLY A 85 12.71 2.97 7.94
N TYR A 86 13.34 2.84 9.10
CA TYR A 86 13.12 3.81 10.15
C TYR A 86 13.48 5.21 9.66
N ALA A 87 12.76 6.18 10.10
CA ALA A 87 12.93 7.60 9.85
C ALA A 87 12.46 8.08 8.48
N THR A 88 12.32 7.21 7.46
CA THR A 88 11.97 7.68 6.13
C THR A 88 10.58 8.31 6.10
N ALA A 89 9.60 7.60 6.62
CA ALA A 89 8.21 8.08 6.58
C ALA A 89 8.00 9.30 7.46
N GLN A 90 8.83 9.47 8.49
CA GLN A 90 8.68 10.58 9.42
C GLN A 90 9.13 11.89 8.83
N GLN A 91 9.90 11.85 7.76
CA GLN A 91 10.46 13.05 7.16
C GLN A 91 9.54 13.68 6.13
N ASN A 92 8.47 13.01 5.76
CA ASN A 92 7.60 13.53 4.72
C ASN A 92 6.13 13.42 5.17
N GLY A 93 5.49 14.57 5.31
CA GLY A 93 4.12 14.65 5.79
C GLY A 93 3.11 13.96 4.88
N ALA A 94 3.46 13.73 3.61
CA ALA A 94 2.54 13.07 2.69
C ALA A 94 2.20 11.64 3.14
N PHE A 95 3.06 11.02 3.92
CA PHE A 95 2.82 9.66 4.41
C PHE A 95 1.95 9.63 5.67
N ALA A 96 1.65 10.77 6.24
CA ALA A 96 0.98 10.82 7.54
C ALA A 96 -0.43 10.23 7.51
N ALA A 97 -1.09 10.25 6.36
CA ALA A 97 -2.45 9.72 6.25
C ALA A 97 -2.46 8.19 6.17
N GLY A 98 -1.32 7.56 5.94
CA GLY A 98 -1.23 6.11 5.86
C GLY A 98 -0.83 5.49 7.18
N LEU A 99 -0.99 4.18 7.26
CA LEU A 99 -0.53 3.44 8.42
C LEU A 99 0.89 2.95 8.15
N ASN A 100 1.81 3.25 9.05
CA ASN A 100 3.22 2.99 8.83
C ASN A 100 3.62 1.62 9.37
N VAL A 101 4.29 0.83 8.52
CA VAL A 101 4.84 -0.47 8.91
C VAL A 101 6.34 -0.42 8.64
N GLN A 102 7.14 -0.61 9.68
CA GLN A 102 8.57 -0.47 9.58
C GLN A 102 9.23 -1.76 9.07
N LYS A 103 10.20 -1.61 8.19
CA LYS A 103 11.01 -2.72 7.72
C LYS A 103 12.10 -3.04 8.74
N PRO A 104 12.48 -4.30 8.88
CA PRO A 104 11.82 -5.47 8.35
C PRO A 104 10.53 -5.76 9.11
N PHE A 105 9.52 -6.23 8.39
CA PHE A 105 8.22 -6.48 9.04
C PHE A 105 7.94 -7.97 9.09
N GLN A 106 7.08 -8.33 10.02
CA GLN A 106 6.56 -9.69 10.09
C GLN A 106 5.25 -9.77 9.32
N THR A 107 4.99 -10.95 8.77
CA THR A 107 3.78 -11.17 7.98
C THR A 107 2.53 -10.79 8.76
N GLU A 108 2.45 -11.21 10.01
CA GLU A 108 1.28 -10.94 10.84
C GLU A 108 1.07 -9.44 11.04
N THR A 109 2.15 -8.70 11.24
CA THR A 109 2.06 -7.27 11.43
C THR A 109 1.47 -6.59 10.21
N LEU A 110 1.94 -6.98 9.02
CA LEU A 110 1.45 -6.39 7.79
C LEU A 110 -0.03 -6.71 7.56
N ILE A 111 -0.40 -7.97 7.76
CA ILE A 111 -1.78 -8.41 7.53
C ILE A 111 -2.73 -7.74 8.52
N GLU A 112 -2.32 -7.64 9.78
CA GLU A 112 -3.15 -6.96 10.78
C GLU A 112 -3.35 -5.49 10.45
N ALA A 113 -2.28 -4.85 9.97
CA ALA A 113 -2.37 -3.45 9.58
C ALA A 113 -3.35 -3.28 8.41
N LEU A 114 -3.28 -4.18 7.42
CA LEU A 114 -4.22 -4.14 6.30
C LEU A 114 -5.65 -4.29 6.78
N ARG A 115 -5.90 -5.27 7.63
CA ARG A 115 -7.26 -5.51 8.12
C ARG A 115 -7.77 -4.33 8.93
N SER A 116 -6.86 -3.70 9.68
CA SER A 116 -7.22 -2.55 10.49
C SER A 116 -7.71 -1.39 9.62
N ILE A 117 -6.95 -1.04 8.57
CA ILE A 117 -7.36 0.10 7.74
C ILE A 117 -8.54 -0.22 6.86
N LEU A 118 -8.69 -1.47 6.42
CA LEU A 118 -9.86 -1.86 5.65
C LEU A 118 -11.11 -1.83 6.51
N SER A 119 -11.00 -2.25 7.76
CA SER A 119 -12.12 -2.23 8.69
C SER A 119 -12.55 -0.80 8.98
N ALA A 120 -11.59 0.10 9.21
CA ALA A 120 -11.89 1.50 9.48
C ALA A 120 -12.54 2.15 8.25
N SER A 121 -12.04 1.82 7.05
CA SER A 121 -12.62 2.36 5.82
C SER A 121 -14.04 1.85 5.60
N ALA A 122 -14.29 0.59 5.96
CA ALA A 122 -15.60 -0.01 5.73
C ALA A 122 -16.68 0.55 6.65
N THR A 123 -16.29 1.11 7.80
CA THR A 123 -17.28 1.62 8.74
C THR A 123 -17.76 3.01 8.40
N GLU A 124 -17.20 3.61 7.39
CA GLU A 124 -17.70 4.91 6.97
C GLU A 124 -18.91 4.78 6.06
#